data_fc7fae653864577aa25314dc6fefecad
#
_entry.id   fc7fae653864577aa25314dc6fefecad
#
_cell.length_a   1.000
_cell.length_b   1.000
_cell.length_c   1.000
_cell.angle_alpha   90.00
_cell.angle_beta   90.00
_cell.angle_gamma   90.00
#
_symmetry.space_group_name_H-M   'P 1'
#
loop_
_entity.id
_entity.type
_entity.pdbx_description
1 polymer ?
#
loop_
_entity_poly.entity_id
_entity_poly.type
_entity_poly.pdbx_seq_one_letter_code
_entity_poly.pdbx_strand_id
1 'polypeptide(L)'
;EELIYNQYHFNYYLVNPALAGAEPCSHLMVSNKMQWAGMKDFPMTQLLSFKTRVWENVGIGAYIFHDRNGYTSKAGGQITLAYHIPLSRGRRYSKKVSYDRQLSFGASFKFSYFYINDQLFIDDPDAMQDIAFNNTDGFLPNANFGIYYKSYGGFVGLSLTNLVPLAADIYGDKELPAPFTGFLFGGYTFDLGARKDKYLEPMAMLKMNQYLEVNMDLNLKFGHDVDEDWGYWVQASYRHCWNVNNIQAMVLQPMCGFRIGKFQLGYAFSLALNNLVTQNYGTHEIMLGYTFCYQKHFCR
;
A
#
# COMPACT_ATOMS: atom_id res chain seq x y z
N GLU A 1 14.17 -3.74 4.92
CA GLU A 1 13.15 -4.35 4.06
C GLU A 1 12.04 -3.33 3.80
N GLU A 2 11.58 -3.21 2.55
CA GLU A 2 10.51 -2.26 2.23
C GLU A 2 9.17 -2.86 2.66
N LEU A 3 8.35 -2.06 3.33
CA LEU A 3 7.01 -2.47 3.76
C LEU A 3 6.20 -2.92 2.52
N ILE A 4 5.95 -4.22 2.41
CA ILE A 4 5.09 -4.77 1.37
C ILE A 4 3.66 -4.73 1.90
N TYR A 5 2.92 -3.73 1.49
CA TYR A 5 1.50 -3.64 1.80
C TYR A 5 0.73 -4.60 0.88
N ASN A 6 0.16 -5.64 1.44
CA ASN A 6 -0.75 -6.51 0.66
C ASN A 6 -2.05 -5.79 0.34
N GLN A 7 -2.36 -4.72 1.07
CA GLN A 7 -3.59 -3.94 0.98
C GLN A 7 -3.55 -2.79 -0.01
N TYR A 8 -2.52 -2.71 -0.88
CA TYR A 8 -2.52 -1.67 -1.91
C TYR A 8 -3.79 -1.72 -2.77
N HIS A 9 -4.45 -2.87 -2.86
CA HIS A 9 -5.74 -3.02 -3.55
C HIS A 9 -6.88 -2.19 -2.96
N PHE A 10 -6.81 -1.89 -1.66
CA PHE A 10 -7.76 -1.00 -1.00
C PHE A 10 -7.29 0.45 -1.04
N ASN A 11 -5.98 0.64 -1.14
CA ASN A 11 -5.38 1.95 -1.09
C ASN A 11 -4.14 2.02 -1.99
N TYR A 12 -4.37 2.14 -3.29
CA TYR A 12 -3.29 2.31 -4.28
C TYR A 12 -2.41 3.55 -4.01
N TYR A 13 -2.88 4.50 -3.19
CA TYR A 13 -2.10 5.65 -2.76
C TYR A 13 -0.80 5.25 -2.02
N LEU A 14 -0.79 4.11 -1.33
CA LEU A 14 0.39 3.61 -0.63
C LEU A 14 1.55 3.26 -1.57
N VAL A 15 1.25 2.89 -2.80
CA VAL A 15 2.26 2.54 -3.82
C VAL A 15 2.45 3.62 -4.88
N ASN A 16 1.48 4.54 -5.05
CA ASN A 16 1.60 5.59 -6.07
C ASN A 16 1.08 6.94 -5.55
N PRO A 17 1.98 7.93 -5.36
CA PRO A 17 1.59 9.25 -4.86
C PRO A 17 0.64 10.03 -5.78
N ALA A 18 0.58 9.73 -7.08
CA ALA A 18 -0.37 10.36 -8.00
C ALA A 18 -1.84 10.06 -7.68
N LEU A 19 -2.11 9.12 -6.79
CA LEU A 19 -3.46 8.75 -6.34
C LEU A 19 -3.95 9.55 -5.13
N ALA A 20 -3.15 10.44 -4.58
CA ALA A 20 -3.59 11.36 -3.54
C ALA A 20 -4.68 12.29 -4.11
N GLY A 21 -5.93 12.12 -3.69
CA GLY A 21 -7.07 12.89 -4.19
C GLY A 21 -7.45 12.63 -5.65
N ALA A 22 -7.03 11.51 -6.26
CA ALA A 22 -7.44 11.14 -7.63
C ALA A 22 -8.96 10.92 -7.73
N GLU A 23 -9.59 10.56 -6.63
CA GLU A 23 -11.04 10.45 -6.48
C GLU A 23 -11.63 11.70 -5.83
N PRO A 24 -12.92 12.02 -6.10
CA PRO A 24 -13.55 13.22 -5.53
C PRO A 24 -13.83 13.10 -4.02
N CYS A 25 -13.89 11.90 -3.47
CA CYS A 25 -14.13 11.64 -2.06
C CYS A 25 -12.83 11.71 -1.24
N SER A 26 -12.94 12.05 0.01
CA SER A 26 -11.86 11.96 1.00
C SER A 26 -11.93 10.59 1.66
N HIS A 27 -10.78 9.97 1.87
CA HIS A 27 -10.68 8.65 2.45
C HIS A 27 -9.74 8.68 3.65
N LEU A 28 -10.22 8.18 4.77
CA LEU A 28 -9.42 7.86 5.95
C LEU A 28 -9.37 6.34 6.07
N MET A 29 -8.20 5.78 6.27
CA MET A 29 -8.03 4.34 6.32
C MET A 29 -7.00 3.95 7.39
N VAL A 30 -7.37 2.97 8.19
CA VAL A 30 -6.51 2.32 9.18
C VAL A 30 -6.30 0.89 8.75
N SER A 31 -5.08 0.39 8.83
CA SER A 31 -4.77 -1.02 8.61
C SER A 31 -3.83 -1.58 9.67
N ASN A 32 -4.00 -2.85 9.95
CA ASN A 32 -3.14 -3.62 10.83
C ASN A 32 -2.81 -4.95 10.16
N LYS A 33 -1.52 -5.22 9.97
CA LYS A 33 -0.99 -6.44 9.38
C LYS A 33 -0.19 -7.20 10.44
N MET A 34 -0.50 -8.47 10.62
CA MET A 34 0.19 -9.41 11.49
C MET A 34 0.79 -10.52 10.61
N GLN A 35 2.12 -10.59 10.52
CA GLN A 35 2.82 -11.60 9.73
C GLN A 35 3.20 -12.79 10.60
N TRP A 36 3.07 -14.02 10.06
CA TRP A 36 3.44 -15.25 10.73
C TRP A 36 2.80 -15.37 12.12
N ALA A 37 1.50 -15.14 12.19
CA ALA A 37 0.74 -15.25 13.43
C ALA A 37 1.02 -16.59 14.13
N GLY A 38 1.11 -16.59 15.46
CA GLY A 38 1.45 -17.75 16.27
C GLY A 38 2.94 -17.91 16.59
N MET A 39 3.83 -17.18 15.93
CA MET A 39 5.24 -17.11 16.31
C MET A 39 5.45 -16.10 17.46
N LYS A 40 6.46 -16.33 18.31
CA LYS A 40 6.85 -15.34 19.32
C LYS A 40 7.39 -14.09 18.61
N ASP A 41 6.99 -12.91 19.08
CA ASP A 41 7.43 -11.60 18.53
C ASP A 41 7.21 -11.43 17.02
N PHE A 42 6.05 -11.93 16.54
CA PHE A 42 5.68 -11.84 15.12
C PHE A 42 5.68 -10.38 14.59
N PRO A 43 6.06 -10.17 13.32
CA PRO A 43 6.06 -8.85 12.72
C PRO A 43 4.65 -8.26 12.64
N MET A 44 4.53 -6.98 13.03
CA MET A 44 3.26 -6.25 13.01
C MET A 44 3.45 -4.87 12.42
N THR A 45 2.63 -4.55 11.41
CA THR A 45 2.62 -3.24 10.75
C THR A 45 1.27 -2.57 10.95
N GLN A 46 1.29 -1.36 11.48
CA GLN A 46 0.13 -0.49 11.63
C GLN A 46 0.26 0.71 10.71
N LEU A 47 -0.83 1.12 10.09
CA LEU A 47 -0.84 2.24 9.17
C LEU A 47 -2.14 3.04 9.29
N LEU A 48 -2.02 4.36 9.30
CA LEU A 48 -3.11 5.30 9.16
C LEU A 48 -2.85 6.18 7.95
N SER A 49 -3.78 6.25 7.01
CA SER A 49 -3.67 7.07 5.81
C SER A 49 -4.89 7.94 5.59
N PHE A 50 -4.65 9.10 5.03
CA PHE A 50 -5.67 10.07 4.61
C PHE A 50 -5.35 10.60 3.23
N LYS A 51 -6.35 10.68 2.35
CA LYS A 51 -6.25 11.31 1.03
C LYS A 51 -7.50 12.12 0.73
N THR A 52 -7.32 13.28 0.09
CA THR A 52 -8.44 14.14 -0.30
C THR A 52 -8.08 15.02 -1.49
N ARG A 53 -9.08 15.43 -2.25
CA ARG A 53 -8.94 16.47 -3.27
C ARG A 53 -9.29 17.82 -2.66
N VAL A 54 -8.33 18.75 -2.61
CA VAL A 54 -8.50 20.09 -2.00
C VAL A 54 -8.99 21.13 -2.99
N TRP A 55 -8.51 21.08 -4.25
CA TRP A 55 -8.96 21.91 -5.37
C TRP A 55 -9.37 21.05 -6.55
N GLU A 56 -9.90 21.68 -7.62
CA GLU A 56 -10.34 20.93 -8.81
C GLU A 56 -9.26 19.99 -9.37
N ASN A 57 -8.01 20.45 -9.37
CA ASN A 57 -6.88 19.72 -9.95
C ASN A 57 -5.81 19.29 -8.93
N VAL A 58 -5.99 19.57 -7.65
CA VAL A 58 -4.97 19.32 -6.64
C VAL A 58 -5.49 18.39 -5.55
N GLY A 59 -4.77 17.32 -5.34
CA GLY A 59 -4.98 16.38 -4.26
C GLY A 59 -3.84 16.41 -3.26
N ILE A 60 -4.17 16.12 -2.02
CA ILE A 60 -3.19 15.89 -0.95
C ILE A 60 -3.41 14.53 -0.33
N GLY A 61 -2.35 13.96 0.19
CA GLY A 61 -2.38 12.71 0.93
C GLY A 61 -1.32 12.71 2.02
N ALA A 62 -1.59 11.95 3.06
CA ALA A 62 -0.63 11.69 4.11
C ALA A 62 -0.84 10.27 4.66
N TYR A 63 0.21 9.66 5.14
CA TYR A 63 0.10 8.48 5.98
C TYR A 63 1.20 8.47 7.05
N ILE A 64 0.91 7.78 8.13
CA ILE A 64 1.87 7.41 9.16
C ILE A 64 1.84 5.90 9.33
N PHE A 65 2.98 5.33 9.68
CA PHE A 65 3.10 3.89 9.93
C PHE A 65 4.00 3.59 11.10
N HIS A 66 3.76 2.45 11.71
CA HIS A 66 4.64 1.82 12.69
C HIS A 66 4.77 0.35 12.33
N ASP A 67 5.99 -0.11 12.16
CA ASP A 67 6.35 -1.48 11.84
C ASP A 67 7.29 -2.03 12.91
N ARG A 68 6.92 -3.16 13.49
CA ARG A 68 7.74 -3.87 14.47
C ARG A 68 8.04 -5.26 13.93
N ASN A 69 9.30 -5.62 13.92
CA ASN A 69 9.77 -6.94 13.51
C ASN A 69 10.80 -7.47 14.53
N GLY A 70 10.33 -8.31 15.46
CA GLY A 70 11.14 -8.76 16.58
C GLY A 70 11.66 -7.58 17.40
N TYR A 71 12.97 -7.42 17.44
CA TYR A 71 13.66 -6.37 18.20
C TYR A 71 13.81 -5.05 17.46
N THR A 72 13.52 -5.04 16.18
CA THR A 72 13.61 -3.83 15.34
C THR A 72 12.26 -3.18 15.17
N SER A 73 12.25 -1.85 15.18
CA SER A 73 11.04 -1.08 14.90
C SER A 73 11.35 0.06 13.93
N LYS A 74 10.38 0.34 13.09
CA LYS A 74 10.44 1.42 12.12
C LYS A 74 9.14 2.20 12.18
N ALA A 75 9.22 3.49 12.48
CA ALA A 75 8.09 4.41 12.44
C ALA A 75 8.34 5.49 11.40
N GLY A 76 7.29 6.02 10.81
CA GLY A 76 7.49 7.08 9.83
C GLY A 76 6.19 7.60 9.25
N GLY A 77 6.34 8.42 8.22
CA GLY A 77 5.21 9.00 7.52
C GLY A 77 5.57 9.52 6.15
N GLN A 78 4.54 9.88 5.41
CA GLN A 78 4.66 10.48 4.09
C GLN A 78 3.62 11.59 3.95
N ILE A 79 4.03 12.69 3.32
CA ILE A 79 3.14 13.74 2.84
C ILE A 79 3.24 13.81 1.32
N THR A 80 2.10 14.00 0.67
CA THR A 80 1.99 13.92 -0.79
C THR A 80 1.21 15.08 -1.34
N LEU A 81 1.68 15.62 -2.46
CA LEU A 81 0.98 16.54 -3.32
C LEU A 81 0.77 15.89 -4.69
N ALA A 82 -0.45 15.94 -5.21
CA ALA A 82 -0.77 15.42 -6.54
C ALA A 82 -1.49 16.47 -7.38
N TYR A 83 -1.20 16.45 -8.68
CA TYR A 83 -1.84 17.29 -9.66
C TYR A 83 -2.59 16.44 -10.70
N HIS A 84 -3.84 16.76 -10.94
CA HIS A 84 -4.76 15.99 -11.78
C HIS A 84 -5.16 16.79 -13.02
N ILE A 85 -4.84 16.28 -14.19
CA ILE A 85 -5.19 16.87 -15.49
C ILE A 85 -6.43 16.17 -16.02
N PRO A 86 -7.59 16.85 -16.08
CA PRO A 86 -8.78 16.27 -16.68
C PRO A 86 -8.62 16.21 -18.20
N LEU A 87 -8.86 15.04 -18.77
CA LEU A 87 -8.80 14.79 -20.22
C LEU A 87 -10.18 14.58 -20.84
N SER A 88 -11.24 14.68 -20.05
CA SER A 88 -12.64 14.60 -20.47
C SER A 88 -13.46 15.72 -19.83
N ARG A 89 -14.66 15.96 -20.37
CA ARG A 89 -15.61 16.85 -19.69
C ARG A 89 -16.00 16.23 -18.37
N GLY A 90 -15.70 16.93 -17.26
CA GLY A 90 -16.01 16.45 -15.91
C GLY A 90 -17.52 16.43 -15.66
N ARG A 91 -17.98 15.42 -14.98
CA ARG A 91 -19.31 15.45 -14.37
C ARG A 91 -19.19 16.28 -13.09
N ARG A 92 -19.79 17.46 -13.08
CA ARG A 92 -19.76 18.37 -11.93
C ARG A 92 -20.85 18.00 -10.96
N TYR A 93 -20.45 17.66 -9.74
CA TYR A 93 -21.37 17.39 -8.66
C TYR A 93 -21.00 18.28 -7.47
N SER A 94 -21.81 19.31 -7.24
CA SER A 94 -21.54 20.34 -6.24
C SER A 94 -20.17 21.01 -6.46
N LYS A 95 -19.29 21.04 -5.46
CA LYS A 95 -17.96 21.65 -5.53
C LYS A 95 -16.86 20.68 -5.98
N LYS A 96 -17.15 19.37 -6.15
CA LYS A 96 -16.17 18.35 -6.54
C LYS A 96 -16.51 17.81 -7.93
N VAL A 97 -15.48 17.56 -8.72
CA VAL A 97 -15.61 17.12 -10.13
C VAL A 97 -14.96 15.75 -10.28
N SER A 98 -15.71 14.79 -10.81
CA SER A 98 -15.18 13.50 -11.25
C SER A 98 -14.99 13.50 -12.76
N TYR A 99 -13.88 12.94 -13.23
CA TYR A 99 -13.55 12.85 -14.66
C TYR A 99 -13.49 11.38 -15.09
N ASP A 100 -14.07 11.09 -16.24
CA ASP A 100 -14.01 9.75 -16.84
C ASP A 100 -12.60 9.44 -17.38
N ARG A 101 -11.83 10.50 -17.75
CA ARG A 101 -10.45 10.41 -18.21
C ARG A 101 -9.61 11.45 -17.48
N GLN A 102 -8.55 10.98 -16.83
CA GLN A 102 -7.69 11.82 -15.98
C GLN A 102 -6.26 11.32 -16.05
N LEU A 103 -5.31 12.23 -16.21
CA LEU A 103 -3.89 12.00 -15.99
C LEU A 103 -3.47 12.70 -14.70
N SER A 104 -2.74 12.01 -13.86
CA SER A 104 -2.33 12.51 -12.54
C SER A 104 -0.85 12.34 -12.33
N PHE A 105 -0.22 13.34 -11.70
CA PHE A 105 1.17 13.32 -11.26
C PHE A 105 1.19 13.52 -9.76
N GLY A 106 2.10 12.84 -9.06
CA GLY A 106 2.23 12.99 -7.62
C GLY A 106 3.68 12.97 -7.20
N ALA A 107 4.01 13.79 -6.23
CA ALA A 107 5.29 13.78 -5.54
C ALA A 107 5.07 13.71 -4.04
N SER A 108 5.92 12.98 -3.34
CA SER A 108 5.83 12.86 -1.90
C SER A 108 7.19 12.94 -1.23
N PHE A 109 7.16 13.50 -0.02
CA PHE A 109 8.25 13.44 0.92
C PHE A 109 7.90 12.37 1.97
N LYS A 110 8.79 11.40 2.15
CA LYS A 110 8.69 10.30 3.10
C LYS A 110 9.80 10.44 4.12
N PHE A 111 9.51 10.16 5.37
CA PHE A 111 10.50 10.06 6.42
C PHE A 111 10.27 8.79 7.22
N SER A 112 11.33 8.18 7.69
CA SER A 112 11.26 7.03 8.58
C SER A 112 12.36 7.11 9.63
N TYR A 113 12.03 6.66 10.81
CA TYR A 113 12.90 6.52 11.95
C TYR A 113 12.98 5.03 12.28
N PHE A 114 14.17 4.50 12.27
CA PHE A 114 14.46 3.11 12.60
C PHE A 114 15.13 3.06 13.97
N TYR A 115 14.76 2.09 14.79
CA TYR A 115 15.40 1.86 16.08
C TYR A 115 15.44 0.39 16.44
N ILE A 116 16.48 0.00 17.20
CA ILE A 116 16.67 -1.33 17.76
C ILE A 116 16.37 -1.24 19.24
N ASN A 117 15.54 -2.16 19.77
CA ASN A 117 15.28 -2.24 21.19
C ASN A 117 16.41 -3.00 21.89
N ASP A 118 17.37 -2.27 22.43
CA ASP A 118 18.56 -2.78 23.12
C ASP A 118 18.26 -3.36 24.51
N GLN A 119 17.17 -2.94 25.16
CA GLN A 119 16.80 -3.40 26.49
C GLN A 119 16.62 -4.93 26.61
N LEU A 120 16.34 -5.59 25.50
CA LEU A 120 16.16 -7.04 25.45
C LEU A 120 17.49 -7.83 25.43
N PHE A 121 18.61 -7.13 25.27
CA PHE A 121 19.96 -7.71 25.18
C PHE A 121 20.85 -7.32 26.36
N ILE A 122 20.35 -6.56 27.34
CA ILE A 122 21.12 -6.08 28.50
C ILE A 122 21.71 -7.24 29.31
N ASP A 123 21.07 -8.41 29.29
CA ASP A 123 21.52 -9.59 30.02
C ASP A 123 22.50 -10.48 29.25
N ASP A 124 22.82 -10.13 27.96
CA ASP A 124 23.77 -10.88 27.14
C ASP A 124 25.09 -10.11 26.99
N PRO A 125 26.18 -10.52 27.68
CA PRO A 125 27.46 -9.83 27.63
C PRO A 125 28.13 -9.84 26.26
N ASP A 126 27.84 -10.84 25.42
CA ASP A 126 28.41 -10.95 24.07
C ASP A 126 27.69 -10.03 23.08
N ALA A 127 26.40 -9.74 23.33
CA ALA A 127 25.64 -8.80 22.53
C ALA A 127 26.14 -7.35 22.69
N MET A 128 26.63 -6.96 23.86
CA MET A 128 27.17 -5.61 24.10
C MET A 128 28.43 -5.27 23.30
N GLN A 129 29.10 -6.25 22.71
CA GLN A 129 30.28 -6.06 21.85
C GLN A 129 29.93 -5.92 20.36
N ASP A 130 28.66 -6.10 19.99
CA ASP A 130 28.24 -5.95 18.59
C ASP A 130 28.19 -4.47 18.18
N ILE A 131 28.68 -4.19 16.99
CA ILE A 131 28.71 -2.83 16.38
C ILE A 131 27.31 -2.22 16.29
N ALA A 132 26.27 -3.06 16.17
CA ALA A 132 24.87 -2.64 16.14
C ALA A 132 24.40 -1.87 17.41
N PHE A 133 25.11 -2.02 18.54
CA PHE A 133 24.78 -1.32 19.79
C PHE A 133 25.37 0.10 19.89
N ASN A 134 26.25 0.49 19.00
CA ASN A 134 26.85 1.82 19.02
C ASN A 134 25.92 2.90 18.44
N ASN A 135 25.04 2.53 17.48
CA ASN A 135 24.04 3.39 16.87
C ASN A 135 22.72 2.64 16.76
N THR A 136 21.85 2.81 17.77
CA THR A 136 20.58 2.05 17.87
C THR A 136 19.44 2.67 17.07
N ASP A 137 19.65 3.84 16.46
CA ASP A 137 18.61 4.59 15.77
C ASP A 137 19.12 5.37 14.54
N GLY A 138 18.21 5.63 13.60
CA GLY A 138 18.51 6.38 12.41
C GLY A 138 17.30 7.05 11.78
N PHE A 139 17.47 8.27 11.27
CA PHE A 139 16.46 9.02 10.53
C PHE A 139 16.75 8.99 9.04
N LEU A 140 15.77 8.60 8.25
CA LEU A 140 15.87 8.41 6.80
C LEU A 140 14.80 9.23 6.07
N PRO A 141 15.15 10.42 5.55
CA PRO A 141 14.29 11.14 4.61
C PRO A 141 14.35 10.49 3.23
N ASN A 142 13.25 10.53 2.51
CA ASN A 142 13.17 10.01 1.15
C ASN A 142 12.12 10.76 0.33
N ALA A 143 12.09 10.51 -0.97
CA ALA A 143 11.12 11.09 -1.91
C ALA A 143 10.58 10.00 -2.83
N ASN A 144 9.31 10.16 -3.23
CA ASN A 144 8.66 9.29 -4.20
C ASN A 144 8.00 10.13 -5.28
N PHE A 145 7.88 9.57 -6.49
CA PHE A 145 7.20 10.18 -7.61
C PHE A 145 6.27 9.17 -8.28
N GLY A 146 5.15 9.63 -8.83
CA GLY A 146 4.20 8.77 -9.50
C GLY A 146 3.44 9.45 -10.62
N ILE A 147 3.01 8.63 -11.56
CA ILE A 147 2.11 8.98 -12.66
C ILE A 147 0.95 7.99 -12.64
N TYR A 148 -0.25 8.46 -12.88
CA TYR A 148 -1.45 7.64 -12.94
C TYR A 148 -2.37 8.14 -14.05
N TYR A 149 -2.82 7.22 -14.90
CA TYR A 149 -3.79 7.48 -15.94
C TYR A 149 -5.03 6.62 -15.73
N LYS A 150 -6.20 7.25 -15.78
CA LYS A 150 -7.51 6.60 -15.74
C LYS A 150 -8.28 6.95 -17.03
N SER A 151 -8.93 5.96 -17.62
CA SER A 151 -9.82 6.15 -18.77
C SER A 151 -10.99 5.18 -18.69
N TYR A 152 -12.17 5.72 -18.41
CA TYR A 152 -13.40 4.94 -18.18
C TYR A 152 -13.18 3.85 -17.11
N GLY A 153 -13.29 2.57 -17.47
CA GLY A 153 -13.02 1.45 -16.56
C GLY A 153 -11.54 1.07 -16.43
N GLY A 154 -10.67 1.52 -17.35
CA GLY A 154 -9.26 1.17 -17.37
C GLY A 154 -8.39 2.14 -16.58
N PHE A 155 -7.32 1.63 -15.98
CA PHE A 155 -6.32 2.45 -15.30
C PHE A 155 -4.92 1.85 -15.43
N VAL A 156 -3.92 2.72 -15.39
CA VAL A 156 -2.50 2.34 -15.34
C VAL A 156 -1.75 3.35 -14.46
N GLY A 157 -0.82 2.86 -13.66
CA GLY A 157 0.02 3.65 -12.79
C GLY A 157 1.47 3.23 -12.84
N LEU A 158 2.36 4.21 -12.82
CA LEU A 158 3.80 4.04 -12.65
C LEU A 158 4.23 4.85 -11.44
N SER A 159 5.03 4.27 -10.57
CA SER A 159 5.65 5.01 -9.47
C SER A 159 7.09 4.58 -9.23
N LEU A 160 7.87 5.53 -8.75
CA LEU A 160 9.26 5.37 -8.36
C LEU A 160 9.37 5.78 -6.90
N THR A 161 9.87 4.90 -6.07
CA THR A 161 10.00 5.11 -4.63
C THR A 161 11.45 5.02 -4.18
N ASN A 162 11.74 5.64 -3.04
CA ASN A 162 13.07 5.72 -2.48
C ASN A 162 14.08 6.36 -3.45
N LEU A 163 13.72 7.54 -3.98
CA LEU A 163 14.53 8.28 -4.95
C LEU A 163 15.83 8.83 -4.35
N VAL A 164 15.92 8.94 -3.02
CA VAL A 164 17.09 9.44 -2.31
C VAL A 164 17.84 8.25 -1.71
N PRO A 165 19.03 7.90 -2.21
CA PRO A 165 19.78 6.73 -1.78
C PRO A 165 20.56 7.02 -0.47
N LEU A 166 19.81 7.25 0.61
CA LEU A 166 20.40 7.41 1.96
C LEU A 166 20.34 6.09 2.70
N ALA A 167 21.44 5.73 3.36
CA ALA A 167 21.51 4.67 4.34
C ALA A 167 21.34 5.24 5.75
N ALA A 168 20.77 4.47 6.66
CA ALA A 168 20.84 4.80 8.08
C ALA A 168 22.23 4.44 8.59
N ASP A 169 22.88 5.31 9.32
CA ASP A 169 24.23 5.09 9.85
C ASP A 169 24.18 4.25 11.15
N ILE A 170 23.52 3.09 11.07
CA ILE A 170 23.35 2.19 12.22
C ILE A 170 24.47 1.16 12.27
N TYR A 171 24.83 0.61 11.11
CA TYR A 171 25.88 -0.41 10.98
C TYR A 171 27.17 0.13 10.35
N GLY A 172 27.34 1.46 10.33
CA GLY A 172 28.46 2.15 9.71
C GLY A 172 28.46 2.06 8.19
N ASP A 173 29.62 2.21 7.56
CA ASP A 173 29.81 2.27 6.09
C ASP A 173 29.32 1.04 5.29
N LYS A 174 28.82 0.00 5.96
CA LYS A 174 28.36 -1.26 5.33
C LYS A 174 26.84 -1.32 5.14
N GLU A 175 26.09 -0.31 5.61
CA GLU A 175 24.65 -0.34 5.46
C GLU A 175 24.25 0.00 4.02
N LEU A 176 23.43 -0.87 3.42
CA LEU A 176 22.88 -0.62 2.10
C LEU A 176 21.75 0.41 2.18
N PRO A 177 21.75 1.43 1.30
CA PRO A 177 20.63 2.38 1.24
C PRO A 177 19.31 1.69 0.91
N ALA A 178 18.20 2.31 1.30
CA ALA A 178 16.89 1.84 0.90
C ALA A 178 16.82 1.70 -0.63
N PRO A 179 16.49 0.51 -1.16
CA PRO A 179 16.58 0.26 -2.59
C PRO A 179 15.60 1.13 -3.36
N PHE A 180 16.08 1.77 -4.41
CA PHE A 180 15.22 2.38 -5.42
C PHE A 180 14.28 1.32 -5.98
N THR A 181 12.98 1.62 -5.97
CA THR A 181 11.95 0.65 -6.36
C THR A 181 10.96 1.27 -7.34
N GLY A 182 10.70 0.57 -8.43
CA GLY A 182 9.67 0.89 -9.41
C GLY A 182 8.45 0.00 -9.25
N PHE A 183 7.27 0.61 -9.40
CA PHE A 183 5.98 -0.08 -9.49
C PHE A 183 5.29 0.28 -10.79
N LEU A 184 4.84 -0.74 -11.50
CA LEU A 184 3.96 -0.61 -12.66
C LEU A 184 2.72 -1.44 -12.39
N PHE A 185 1.54 -0.83 -12.44
CA PHE A 185 0.28 -1.55 -12.24
C PHE A 185 -0.78 -1.06 -13.20
N GLY A 186 -1.74 -1.93 -13.49
CA GLY A 186 -2.88 -1.58 -14.31
C GLY A 186 -3.98 -2.61 -14.22
N GLY A 187 -5.18 -2.18 -14.53
CA GLY A 187 -6.37 -3.01 -14.46
C GLY A 187 -7.52 -2.41 -15.26
N TYR A 188 -8.61 -3.15 -15.26
CA TYR A 188 -9.84 -2.74 -15.90
C TYR A 188 -11.05 -3.22 -15.10
N THR A 189 -12.00 -2.32 -14.84
CA THR A 189 -13.25 -2.63 -14.16
C THR A 189 -14.33 -2.89 -15.21
N PHE A 190 -14.81 -4.12 -15.28
CA PHE A 190 -15.92 -4.54 -16.12
C PHE A 190 -17.22 -4.48 -15.33
N ASP A 191 -18.12 -3.58 -15.72
CA ASP A 191 -19.49 -3.57 -15.18
C ASP A 191 -20.24 -4.81 -15.68
N LEU A 192 -20.88 -5.56 -14.77
CA LEU A 192 -21.62 -6.78 -15.07
C LEU A 192 -23.11 -6.58 -14.84
N GLY A 193 -23.93 -7.23 -15.69
CA GLY A 193 -25.37 -7.18 -15.60
C GLY A 193 -26.00 -5.85 -16.10
N ALA A 194 -27.30 -5.86 -16.32
CA ALA A 194 -28.03 -4.73 -16.85
C ALA A 194 -28.12 -3.54 -15.88
N ARG A 195 -28.07 -3.80 -14.57
CA ARG A 195 -28.11 -2.79 -13.52
C ARG A 195 -26.73 -2.18 -13.21
N LYS A 196 -25.65 -2.79 -13.71
CA LYS A 196 -24.27 -2.40 -13.39
C LYS A 196 -23.98 -2.35 -11.88
N ASP A 197 -24.64 -3.21 -11.13
CA ASP A 197 -24.52 -3.35 -9.69
C ASP A 197 -23.39 -4.33 -9.28
N LYS A 198 -22.87 -5.06 -10.27
CA LYS A 198 -21.75 -5.98 -10.11
C LYS A 198 -20.60 -5.57 -10.98
N TYR A 199 -19.38 -5.86 -10.53
CA TYR A 199 -18.19 -5.60 -11.33
C TYR A 199 -17.14 -6.70 -11.15
N LEU A 200 -16.34 -6.87 -12.19
CA LEU A 200 -15.16 -7.72 -12.18
C LEU A 200 -13.95 -6.84 -12.53
N GLU A 201 -12.91 -6.89 -11.71
CA GLU A 201 -11.71 -6.08 -11.89
C GLU A 201 -10.45 -6.96 -11.87
N PRO A 202 -10.00 -7.44 -13.04
CA PRO A 202 -8.66 -7.97 -13.20
C PRO A 202 -7.63 -6.85 -13.13
N MET A 203 -6.53 -7.10 -12.42
CA MET A 203 -5.42 -6.17 -12.25
C MET A 203 -4.10 -6.94 -12.16
N ALA A 204 -3.05 -6.34 -12.68
CA ALA A 204 -1.67 -6.81 -12.53
C ALA A 204 -0.79 -5.70 -11.96
N MET A 205 0.18 -6.07 -11.13
CA MET A 205 1.23 -5.19 -10.63
C MET A 205 2.59 -5.85 -10.77
N LEU A 206 3.56 -5.09 -11.22
CA LEU A 206 4.96 -5.45 -11.25
C LEU A 206 5.72 -4.48 -10.32
N LYS A 207 6.45 -5.03 -9.37
CA LYS A 207 7.40 -4.32 -8.53
C LYS A 207 8.80 -4.80 -8.87
N MET A 208 9.74 -3.89 -9.05
CA MET A 208 11.15 -4.20 -9.31
C MET A 208 12.04 -3.21 -8.55
N ASN A 209 13.06 -3.71 -7.89
CA ASN A 209 14.04 -2.88 -7.22
C ASN A 209 15.39 -2.86 -7.97
N GLN A 210 16.31 -2.00 -7.54
CA GLN A 210 17.65 -1.87 -8.13
C GLN A 210 18.50 -3.14 -8.05
N TYR A 211 18.14 -4.10 -7.18
CA TYR A 211 18.83 -5.38 -7.03
C TYR A 211 18.23 -6.48 -7.91
N LEU A 212 17.35 -6.11 -8.86
CA LEU A 212 16.61 -7.02 -9.75
C LEU A 212 15.76 -8.06 -9.00
N GLU A 213 15.29 -7.70 -7.81
CA GLU A 213 14.21 -8.43 -7.17
C GLU A 213 12.88 -8.02 -7.79
N VAL A 214 12.18 -8.99 -8.34
CA VAL A 214 10.93 -8.78 -9.07
C VAL A 214 9.79 -9.47 -8.36
N ASN A 215 8.71 -8.73 -8.11
CA ASN A 215 7.44 -9.26 -7.62
C ASN A 215 6.35 -8.94 -8.63
N MET A 216 5.62 -9.97 -9.04
CA MET A 216 4.46 -9.86 -9.91
C MET A 216 3.21 -10.30 -9.14
N ASP A 217 2.23 -9.41 -9.06
CA ASP A 217 0.93 -9.70 -8.47
C ASP A 217 -0.14 -9.75 -9.57
N LEU A 218 -0.89 -10.85 -9.60
CA LEU A 218 -2.08 -10.99 -10.43
C LEU A 218 -3.30 -11.05 -9.53
N ASN A 219 -4.30 -10.24 -9.84
CA ASN A 219 -5.44 -10.00 -8.97
C ASN A 219 -6.74 -10.08 -9.75
N LEU A 220 -7.73 -10.68 -9.15
CA LEU A 220 -9.08 -10.73 -9.67
C LEU A 220 -10.06 -10.39 -8.55
N LYS A 221 -10.72 -9.25 -8.67
CA LYS A 221 -11.72 -8.78 -7.70
C LYS A 221 -13.10 -8.82 -8.31
N PHE A 222 -14.04 -9.39 -7.57
CA PHE A 222 -15.47 -9.33 -7.86
C PHE A 222 -16.14 -8.50 -6.78
N GLY A 223 -16.96 -7.54 -7.17
CA GLY A 223 -17.77 -6.74 -6.24
C GLY A 223 -19.24 -6.70 -6.64
N HIS A 224 -20.08 -6.50 -5.64
CA HIS A 224 -21.51 -6.34 -5.79
C HIS A 224 -22.00 -5.23 -4.87
N ASP A 225 -22.50 -4.14 -5.46
CA ASP A 225 -23.22 -3.08 -4.77
C ASP A 225 -24.70 -3.49 -4.66
N VAL A 226 -25.10 -4.06 -3.53
CA VAL A 226 -26.47 -4.59 -3.33
C VAL A 226 -27.48 -3.46 -3.30
N ASP A 227 -27.12 -2.36 -2.64
CA ASP A 227 -27.86 -1.10 -2.63
C ASP A 227 -26.91 0.10 -2.48
N GLU A 228 -27.45 1.32 -2.30
CA GLU A 228 -26.67 2.54 -2.17
C GLU A 228 -25.76 2.53 -0.94
N ASP A 229 -26.17 1.89 0.14
CA ASP A 229 -25.50 1.89 1.43
C ASP A 229 -24.73 0.59 1.70
N TRP A 230 -25.02 -0.51 0.99
CA TRP A 230 -24.41 -1.81 1.25
C TRP A 230 -23.86 -2.48 0.00
N GLY A 231 -22.66 -2.98 0.11
CA GLY A 231 -22.00 -3.75 -0.93
C GLY A 231 -20.91 -4.64 -0.34
N TYR A 232 -20.52 -5.67 -1.07
CA TYR A 232 -19.44 -6.56 -0.71
C TYR A 232 -18.54 -6.86 -1.91
N TRP A 233 -17.36 -7.32 -1.63
CA TRP A 233 -16.42 -7.76 -2.65
C TRP A 233 -15.58 -8.92 -2.12
N VAL A 234 -15.11 -9.74 -3.04
CA VAL A 234 -14.14 -10.80 -2.82
C VAL A 234 -13.04 -10.68 -3.85
N GLN A 235 -11.83 -11.04 -3.48
CA GLN A 235 -10.67 -10.96 -4.36
C GLN A 235 -9.75 -12.16 -4.12
N ALA A 236 -9.20 -12.68 -5.20
CA ALA A 236 -8.08 -13.60 -5.18
C ALA A 236 -6.84 -12.88 -5.75
N SER A 237 -5.74 -12.98 -5.05
CA SER A 237 -4.45 -12.45 -5.47
C SER A 237 -3.40 -13.56 -5.46
N TYR A 238 -2.61 -13.63 -6.52
CA TYR A 238 -1.45 -14.48 -6.63
C TYR A 238 -0.21 -13.63 -6.80
N ARG A 239 0.75 -13.79 -5.90
CA ARG A 239 2.06 -13.13 -5.94
C ARG A 239 3.13 -14.14 -6.28
N HIS A 240 3.94 -13.81 -7.26
CA HIS A 240 5.16 -14.50 -7.61
C HIS A 240 6.36 -13.57 -7.40
N CYS A 241 7.30 -14.01 -6.56
CA CYS A 241 8.53 -13.27 -6.26
C CYS A 241 9.71 -14.07 -6.77
N TRP A 242 10.64 -13.42 -7.45
CA TRP A 242 11.93 -14.01 -7.85
C TRP A 242 13.06 -12.99 -7.72
N ASN A 243 14.25 -13.48 -7.46
CA ASN A 243 15.45 -12.68 -7.34
C ASN A 243 16.56 -13.23 -8.25
N VAL A 244 17.69 -12.52 -8.29
CA VAL A 244 18.88 -12.88 -9.10
C VAL A 244 19.39 -14.31 -8.81
N ASN A 245 19.18 -14.82 -7.60
CA ASN A 245 19.61 -16.15 -7.18
C ASN A 245 18.57 -17.25 -7.49
N ASN A 246 17.54 -16.94 -8.28
CA ASN A 246 16.44 -17.85 -8.62
C ASN A 246 15.64 -18.40 -7.41
N ILE A 247 15.71 -17.74 -6.26
CA ILE A 247 14.87 -18.06 -5.12
C ILE A 247 13.47 -17.56 -5.44
N GLN A 248 12.54 -18.49 -5.56
CA GLN A 248 11.14 -18.20 -5.88
C GLN A 248 10.29 -18.29 -4.60
N ALA A 249 9.46 -17.31 -4.38
CA ALA A 249 8.42 -17.35 -3.36
C ALA A 249 7.06 -17.10 -4.03
N MET A 250 6.09 -17.94 -3.71
CA MET A 250 4.73 -17.85 -4.19
C MET A 250 3.79 -17.61 -3.02
N VAL A 251 2.89 -16.66 -3.16
CA VAL A 251 1.93 -16.32 -2.10
C VAL A 251 0.53 -16.24 -2.71
N LEU A 252 -0.40 -16.94 -2.10
CA LEU A 252 -1.83 -16.84 -2.41
C LEU A 252 -2.50 -15.97 -1.36
N GLN A 253 -3.32 -15.00 -1.81
CA GLN A 253 -3.95 -14.02 -0.93
C GLN A 253 -5.45 -13.89 -1.23
N PRO A 254 -6.31 -14.72 -0.62
CA PRO A 254 -7.73 -14.45 -0.60
C PRO A 254 -8.04 -13.22 0.26
N MET A 255 -8.95 -12.39 -0.23
CA MET A 255 -9.38 -11.16 0.44
C MET A 255 -10.89 -11.03 0.31
N CYS A 256 -11.50 -10.39 1.30
CA CYS A 256 -12.92 -10.04 1.25
C CYS A 256 -13.17 -8.75 2.02
N GLY A 257 -14.29 -8.14 1.76
CA GLY A 257 -14.71 -6.97 2.51
C GLY A 257 -16.12 -6.53 2.15
N PHE A 258 -16.58 -5.55 2.91
CA PHE A 258 -17.90 -4.99 2.73
C PHE A 258 -17.89 -3.49 3.02
N ARG A 259 -18.85 -2.82 2.42
CA ARG A 259 -19.15 -1.40 2.60
C ARG A 259 -20.52 -1.25 3.21
N ILE A 260 -20.60 -0.47 4.30
CA ILE A 260 -21.85 -0.10 4.97
C ILE A 260 -21.87 1.43 5.09
N GLY A 261 -22.69 2.08 4.29
CA GLY A 261 -22.74 3.54 4.20
C GLY A 261 -21.37 4.12 3.84
N LYS A 262 -20.75 4.82 4.77
CA LYS A 262 -19.42 5.45 4.61
C LYS A 262 -18.28 4.58 5.11
N PHE A 263 -18.56 3.49 5.79
CA PHE A 263 -17.55 2.58 6.34
C PHE A 263 -17.24 1.46 5.37
N GLN A 264 -15.98 1.08 5.34
CA GLN A 264 -15.47 -0.06 4.59
C GLN A 264 -14.65 -0.92 5.55
N LEU A 265 -14.91 -2.22 5.56
CA LEU A 265 -14.10 -3.20 6.27
C LEU A 265 -13.53 -4.17 5.24
N GLY A 266 -12.24 -4.50 5.39
CA GLY A 266 -11.55 -5.47 4.57
C GLY A 266 -10.73 -6.42 5.43
N TYR A 267 -10.60 -7.65 4.95
CA TYR A 267 -9.75 -8.65 5.52
C TYR A 267 -8.98 -9.35 4.40
N ALA A 268 -7.68 -9.51 4.59
CA ALA A 268 -6.80 -10.26 3.72
C ALA A 268 -6.06 -11.34 4.51
N PHE A 269 -5.98 -12.52 3.92
CA PHE A 269 -5.18 -13.62 4.42
C PHE A 269 -4.11 -13.96 3.39
N SER A 270 -2.85 -14.10 3.82
CA SER A 270 -1.76 -14.44 2.92
C SER A 270 -1.14 -15.76 3.33
N LEU A 271 -1.12 -16.68 2.38
CA LEU A 271 -0.56 -18.02 2.52
C LEU A 271 0.68 -18.13 1.63
N ALA A 272 1.85 -18.29 2.25
CA ALA A 272 3.09 -18.57 1.52
C ALA A 272 3.06 -20.04 1.06
N LEU A 273 3.23 -20.28 -0.24
CA LEU A 273 3.23 -21.63 -0.83
C LEU A 273 4.65 -22.25 -0.79
N ASN A 274 5.26 -22.23 0.39
CA ASN A 274 6.58 -22.80 0.64
C ASN A 274 6.59 -23.54 1.98
N ASN A 275 7.71 -24.13 2.39
CA ASN A 275 7.83 -24.91 3.61
C ASN A 275 7.54 -24.15 4.92
N LEU A 276 7.47 -22.80 4.89
CA LEU A 276 7.12 -21.98 6.04
C LEU A 276 5.63 -22.09 6.42
N VAL A 277 4.77 -22.56 5.53
CA VAL A 277 3.32 -22.76 5.78
C VAL A 277 3.05 -23.66 6.99
N THR A 278 3.92 -24.63 7.27
CA THR A 278 3.73 -25.57 8.36
C THR A 278 4.15 -25.03 9.73
N GLN A 279 4.81 -23.87 9.77
CA GLN A 279 5.42 -23.31 10.98
C GLN A 279 4.71 -22.06 11.54
N ASN A 280 3.71 -21.54 10.82
CA ASN A 280 2.96 -20.36 11.25
C ASN A 280 1.51 -20.39 10.74
N TYR A 281 0.67 -19.54 11.30
CA TYR A 281 -0.75 -19.44 10.93
C TYR A 281 -1.00 -18.44 9.78
N GLY A 282 0.04 -18.11 8.96
CA GLY A 282 -0.06 -17.20 7.84
C GLY A 282 0.02 -15.72 8.24
N THR A 283 -0.31 -14.86 7.30
CA THR A 283 -0.35 -13.40 7.51
C THR A 283 -1.78 -12.92 7.43
N HIS A 284 -2.20 -12.19 8.45
CA HIS A 284 -3.54 -11.61 8.58
C HIS A 284 -3.45 -10.10 8.47
N GLU A 285 -4.37 -9.51 7.72
CA GLU A 285 -4.44 -8.08 7.56
C GLU A 285 -5.88 -7.60 7.64
N ILE A 286 -6.15 -6.66 8.55
CA ILE A 286 -7.47 -6.07 8.78
C ILE A 286 -7.38 -4.59 8.40
N MET A 287 -8.42 -4.11 7.72
CA MET A 287 -8.51 -2.74 7.28
C MET A 287 -9.88 -2.15 7.58
N LEU A 288 -9.88 -0.92 8.09
CA LEU A 288 -11.07 -0.11 8.28
C LEU A 288 -10.91 1.19 7.52
N GLY A 289 -11.87 1.48 6.63
CA GLY A 289 -11.94 2.70 5.84
C GLY A 289 -13.16 3.54 6.22
N TYR A 290 -13.02 4.86 6.15
CA TYR A 290 -14.12 5.81 6.24
C TYR A 290 -14.04 6.79 5.07
N THR A 291 -15.13 6.88 4.29
CA THR A 291 -15.21 7.69 3.09
C THR A 291 -16.09 8.89 3.30
N PHE A 292 -15.53 10.09 3.10
CA PHE A 292 -16.24 11.36 3.19
C PHE A 292 -16.64 11.79 1.78
N CYS A 293 -17.80 11.37 1.29
CA CYS A 293 -18.34 11.84 0.03
C CYS A 293 -19.42 12.87 0.28
N TYR A 294 -19.42 13.94 -0.52
CA TYR A 294 -20.44 14.99 -0.40
C TYR A 294 -21.81 14.53 -0.93
N GLN A 295 -21.85 13.47 -1.76
CA GLN A 295 -23.07 12.80 -2.23
C GLN A 295 -22.83 11.29 -2.39
N LYS A 296 -23.84 10.48 -2.04
CA LYS A 296 -23.78 9.01 -2.01
C LYS A 296 -23.40 8.33 -3.35
N HIS A 297 -23.64 9.00 -4.50
CA HIS A 297 -23.46 8.42 -5.84
C HIS A 297 -22.02 8.36 -6.36
N PHE A 298 -21.00 8.76 -5.59
CA PHE A 298 -19.62 8.88 -6.05
C PHE A 298 -18.64 7.87 -5.47
N CYS A 299 -19.08 7.04 -4.58
CA CYS A 299 -18.23 6.11 -3.85
C CYS A 299 -18.27 4.70 -4.47
N ARG A 300 -18.16 4.61 -5.79
CA ARG A 300 -17.92 3.34 -6.50
C ARG A 300 -16.44 3.12 -6.74
#